data_56d5ba48a07296c80146bcd5e1ecec8d
#
_entry.id   56d5ba48a07296c80146bcd5e1ecec8d
#
_cell.length_a   1.000
_cell.length_b   1.000
_cell.length_c   1.000
_cell.angle_alpha   90.00
_cell.angle_beta   90.00
_cell.angle_gamma   90.00
#
_symmetry.space_group_name_H-M   'P 1'
#
loop_
_entity.id
_entity.type
_entity.pdbx_description
1 polymer ?
#
loop_
_entity_poly.entity_id
_entity_poly.type
_entity_poly.pdbx_seq_one_letter_code
_entity_poly.pdbx_strand_id
1 'polypeptide(L)'
;MNGSLTGSGLFTDLYELTMLSAYHAEAVDDLATFELWVRELPQDRNFLVVAGLQEVVDHLLALQFDDGDLSYLRSLEMFTPEFLDHLRDLRFTGDLWAMPEGNIAFAGEPLLRVRARRIEAQLVETFLLATVTFETMIATKAARVALASGARPFADFSARRAHGAAAAVQVARAAFIGGAAS
;
A
#
# COMPACT_ATOMS: atom_id res chain seq x y z
N MET A 1 -19.95 3.29 -8.38
CA MET A 1 -18.65 3.01 -7.70
C MET A 1 -18.40 4.12 -6.71
N ASN A 2 -18.57 3.88 -5.42
CA ASN A 2 -18.19 4.83 -4.38
C ASN A 2 -16.66 4.87 -4.32
N GLY A 3 -16.09 6.02 -4.58
CA GLY A 3 -14.70 6.23 -4.97
C GLY A 3 -13.60 6.07 -3.91
N SER A 4 -13.75 5.23 -2.90
CA SER A 4 -12.63 4.88 -2.01
C SER A 4 -12.03 3.56 -2.46
N LEU A 5 -10.75 3.56 -2.78
CA LEU A 5 -9.98 2.34 -3.07
C LEU A 5 -9.53 1.63 -1.77
N THR A 6 -9.69 2.30 -0.63
CA THR A 6 -9.36 1.72 0.69
C THR A 6 -10.28 0.55 0.97
N GLY A 7 -9.70 -0.61 1.22
CA GLY A 7 -10.43 -1.84 1.51
C GLY A 7 -10.92 -2.62 0.29
N SER A 8 -10.81 -2.09 -0.93
CA SER A 8 -11.21 -2.84 -2.14
C SER A 8 -10.21 -3.94 -2.47
N GLY A 9 -10.66 -5.18 -2.52
CA GLY A 9 -9.89 -6.34 -2.97
C GLY A 9 -9.51 -6.28 -4.46
N LEU A 10 -10.17 -5.43 -5.25
CA LEU A 10 -9.81 -5.20 -6.66
C LEU A 10 -8.61 -4.26 -6.85
N PHE A 11 -8.12 -3.60 -5.79
CA PHE A 11 -6.89 -2.82 -5.92
C PHE A 11 -5.66 -3.74 -5.91
N THR A 12 -5.58 -4.55 -6.94
CA THR A 12 -4.47 -5.50 -7.17
C THR A 12 -4.25 -5.70 -8.67
N ASP A 13 -3.11 -6.24 -9.03
CA ASP A 13 -2.85 -6.60 -10.43
C ASP A 13 -3.57 -7.90 -10.82
N LEU A 14 -3.99 -8.02 -12.08
CA LEU A 14 -4.73 -9.20 -12.54
C LEU A 14 -3.93 -10.50 -12.35
N TYR A 15 -2.61 -10.46 -12.51
CA TYR A 15 -1.79 -11.65 -12.33
C TYR A 15 -1.84 -12.18 -10.89
N GLU A 16 -1.98 -11.30 -9.90
CA GLU A 16 -2.18 -11.68 -8.50
C GLU A 16 -3.43 -12.55 -8.36
N LEU A 17 -4.57 -12.08 -8.87
CA LEU A 17 -5.82 -12.84 -8.81
C LEU A 17 -5.71 -14.20 -9.51
N THR A 18 -5.00 -14.29 -10.62
CA THR A 18 -4.78 -15.58 -11.30
C THR A 18 -3.88 -16.51 -10.48
N MET A 19 -2.86 -15.99 -9.81
CA MET A 19 -2.03 -16.75 -8.87
C MET A 19 -2.85 -17.23 -7.66
N LEU A 20 -3.68 -16.35 -7.07
CA LEU A 20 -4.56 -16.70 -5.96
C LEU A 20 -5.54 -17.80 -6.34
N SER A 21 -6.10 -17.75 -7.57
CA SER A 21 -6.98 -18.79 -8.10
C SER A 21 -6.26 -20.14 -8.21
N ALA A 22 -4.99 -20.14 -8.62
CA ALA A 22 -4.18 -21.35 -8.64
C ALA A 22 -3.90 -21.88 -7.23
N TYR A 23 -3.54 -21.02 -6.28
CA TYR A 23 -3.36 -21.42 -4.87
C TYR A 23 -4.62 -22.02 -4.28
N HIS A 24 -5.79 -21.44 -4.57
CA HIS A 24 -7.07 -21.96 -4.13
C HIS A 24 -7.36 -23.35 -4.71
N ALA A 25 -7.12 -23.54 -6.02
CA ALA A 25 -7.33 -24.82 -6.70
C ALA A 25 -6.42 -25.94 -6.16
N GLU A 26 -5.19 -25.59 -5.79
CA GLU A 26 -4.20 -26.53 -5.22
C GLU A 26 -4.30 -26.65 -3.68
N ALA A 27 -5.30 -26.02 -3.06
CA ALA A 27 -5.51 -25.99 -1.61
C ALA A 27 -4.26 -25.53 -0.82
N VAL A 28 -3.52 -24.55 -1.36
CA VAL A 28 -2.35 -23.96 -0.72
C VAL A 28 -2.82 -22.99 0.36
N ASP A 29 -2.69 -23.38 1.63
CA ASP A 29 -3.17 -22.62 2.79
C ASP A 29 -2.06 -22.46 3.86
N ASP A 30 -0.81 -22.39 3.45
CA ASP A 30 0.32 -22.17 4.33
C ASP A 30 0.49 -20.69 4.70
N LEU A 31 1.20 -20.45 5.80
CA LEU A 31 1.59 -19.09 6.19
C LEU A 31 2.78 -18.63 5.36
N ALA A 32 2.66 -17.45 4.78
CA ALA A 32 3.72 -16.75 4.06
C ALA A 32 4.14 -15.47 4.82
N THR A 33 5.40 -15.11 4.67
CA THR A 33 5.95 -13.86 5.20
C THR A 33 6.60 -13.09 4.06
N PHE A 34 6.14 -11.87 3.85
CA PHE A 34 6.67 -10.94 2.85
C PHE A 34 7.21 -9.70 3.52
N GLU A 35 8.26 -9.13 2.96
CA GLU A 35 8.87 -7.89 3.43
C GLU A 35 8.91 -6.86 2.30
N LEU A 36 8.54 -5.62 2.62
CA LEU A 36 8.70 -4.47 1.74
C LEU A 36 9.96 -3.70 2.17
N TRP A 37 10.87 -3.51 1.24
CA TRP A 37 12.11 -2.77 1.44
C TRP A 37 12.58 -2.10 0.14
N VAL A 38 13.38 -1.04 0.26
CA VAL A 38 13.93 -0.34 -0.89
C VAL A 38 15.30 -0.92 -1.21
N ARG A 39 15.49 -1.44 -2.42
CA ARG A 39 16.75 -2.10 -2.84
C ARG A 39 17.89 -1.12 -2.90
N GLU A 40 17.68 -0.01 -3.60
CA GLU A 40 18.66 1.03 -3.83
C GLU A 40 18.00 2.39 -3.74
N LEU A 41 18.71 3.36 -3.19
CA LEU A 41 18.27 4.75 -3.21
C LEU A 41 18.72 5.42 -4.51
N PRO A 42 17.89 6.33 -5.07
CA PRO A 42 18.33 7.17 -6.18
C PRO A 42 19.62 7.92 -5.84
N GLN A 43 20.45 8.17 -6.84
CA GLN A 43 21.62 9.02 -6.71
C GLN A 43 21.21 10.33 -6.03
N ASP A 44 21.99 10.86 -5.12
CA ASP A 44 21.68 12.03 -4.29
C ASP A 44 20.63 11.83 -3.16
N ARG A 45 20.21 10.61 -2.91
CA ARG A 45 19.38 10.27 -1.75
C ARG A 45 20.12 9.25 -0.88
N ASN A 46 20.25 9.55 0.39
CA ASN A 46 20.99 8.72 1.35
C ASN A 46 20.14 8.29 2.56
N PHE A 47 18.88 8.67 2.60
CA PHE A 47 17.91 8.21 3.59
C PHE A 47 16.49 8.31 3.04
N LEU A 48 15.55 7.67 3.74
CA LEU A 48 14.10 7.73 3.54
C LEU A 48 13.44 8.20 4.83
N VAL A 49 12.29 8.87 4.71
CA VAL A 49 11.36 9.12 5.81
C VAL A 49 10.13 8.26 5.56
N VAL A 50 9.88 7.29 6.42
CA VAL A 50 8.79 6.30 6.25
C VAL A 50 7.44 6.98 6.39
N ALA A 51 6.52 6.70 5.47
CA ALA A 51 5.13 7.16 5.50
C ALA A 51 4.21 6.18 4.76
N GLY A 52 2.88 6.28 4.98
CA GLY A 52 1.85 5.44 4.35
C GLY A 52 1.36 4.30 5.22
N LEU A 53 1.84 4.17 6.46
CA LEU A 53 1.43 3.08 7.35
C LEU A 53 -0.04 3.17 7.74
N GLN A 54 -0.57 4.36 7.99
CA GLN A 54 -1.97 4.52 8.38
C GLN A 54 -2.92 4.02 7.30
N GLU A 55 -2.68 4.41 6.04
CA GLU A 55 -3.48 3.96 4.89
C GLU A 55 -3.39 2.44 4.68
N VAL A 56 -2.20 1.86 4.91
CA VAL A 56 -2.01 0.41 4.87
C VAL A 56 -2.87 -0.28 5.91
N VAL A 57 -2.85 0.18 7.16
CA VAL A 57 -3.65 -0.39 8.25
C VAL A 57 -5.14 -0.27 7.95
N ASP A 58 -5.60 0.91 7.53
CA ASP A 58 -7.00 1.15 7.18
C ASP A 58 -7.46 0.24 6.03
N HIS A 59 -6.60 0.03 5.03
CA HIS A 59 -6.90 -0.88 3.92
C HIS A 59 -7.01 -2.33 4.38
N LEU A 60 -6.03 -2.83 5.14
CA LEU A 60 -6.03 -4.21 5.62
C LEU A 60 -7.23 -4.52 6.50
N LEU A 61 -7.62 -3.59 7.39
CA LEU A 61 -8.79 -3.75 8.27
C LEU A 61 -10.12 -3.74 7.51
N ALA A 62 -10.18 -3.03 6.38
CA ALA A 62 -11.38 -2.90 5.57
C ALA A 62 -11.41 -3.86 4.37
N LEU A 63 -10.36 -4.68 4.16
CA LEU A 63 -10.19 -5.51 2.95
C LEU A 63 -11.36 -6.46 2.74
N GLN A 64 -12.01 -6.32 1.59
CA GLN A 64 -13.11 -7.18 1.16
C GLN A 64 -13.33 -7.07 -0.36
N PHE A 65 -14.05 -8.04 -0.88
CA PHE A 65 -14.67 -7.99 -2.21
C PHE A 65 -16.15 -7.77 -2.05
N ASP A 66 -16.70 -6.69 -2.62
CA ASP A 66 -18.14 -6.45 -2.62
C ASP A 66 -18.84 -7.21 -3.77
N ASP A 67 -20.20 -7.17 -3.79
CA ASP A 67 -20.98 -7.86 -4.83
C ASP A 67 -20.70 -7.32 -6.23
N GLY A 68 -20.35 -6.03 -6.35
CA GLY A 68 -19.95 -5.39 -7.60
C GLY A 68 -18.61 -5.92 -8.10
N ASP A 69 -17.64 -6.05 -7.20
CA ASP A 69 -16.32 -6.63 -7.46
C ASP A 69 -16.45 -8.07 -7.97
N LEU A 70 -17.22 -8.90 -7.26
CA LEU A 70 -17.45 -10.29 -7.62
C LEU A 70 -18.21 -10.44 -8.93
N SER A 71 -19.19 -9.55 -9.20
CA SER A 71 -19.91 -9.52 -10.48
C SER A 71 -18.98 -9.18 -11.64
N TYR A 72 -18.08 -8.21 -11.45
CA TYR A 72 -17.06 -7.86 -12.43
C TYR A 72 -16.12 -9.04 -12.69
N LEU A 73 -15.56 -9.65 -11.65
CA LEU A 73 -14.65 -10.80 -11.80
C LEU A 73 -15.34 -11.98 -12.49
N ARG A 74 -16.61 -12.23 -12.21
CA ARG A 74 -17.40 -13.26 -12.89
C ARG A 74 -17.55 -12.97 -14.38
N SER A 75 -17.71 -11.71 -14.76
CA SER A 75 -17.86 -11.32 -16.17
C SER A 75 -16.59 -11.52 -17.01
N LEU A 76 -15.42 -11.67 -16.36
CA LEU A 76 -14.17 -11.97 -17.06
C LEU A 76 -14.07 -13.43 -17.52
N GLU A 77 -14.91 -14.32 -17.01
CA GLU A 77 -14.93 -15.78 -17.32
C GLU A 77 -13.58 -16.47 -17.09
N MET A 78 -12.73 -15.90 -16.20
CA MET A 78 -11.39 -16.40 -15.89
C MET A 78 -11.32 -17.20 -14.60
N PHE A 79 -12.32 -17.07 -13.72
CA PHE A 79 -12.30 -17.60 -12.36
C PHE A 79 -13.47 -18.55 -12.13
N THR A 80 -13.22 -19.62 -11.33
CA THR A 80 -14.27 -20.57 -10.97
C THR A 80 -15.24 -19.97 -9.96
N PRO A 81 -16.51 -20.44 -9.93
CA PRO A 81 -17.48 -19.99 -8.92
C PRO A 81 -16.98 -20.20 -7.49
N GLU A 82 -16.32 -21.31 -7.21
CA GLU A 82 -15.78 -21.66 -5.89
C GLU A 82 -14.69 -20.66 -5.43
N PHE A 83 -13.83 -20.22 -6.35
CA PHE A 83 -12.85 -19.19 -6.05
C PHE A 83 -13.50 -17.82 -5.79
N LEU A 84 -14.53 -17.45 -6.56
CA LEU A 84 -15.27 -16.20 -6.33
C LEU A 84 -16.02 -16.23 -4.99
N ASP A 85 -16.55 -17.38 -4.58
CA ASP A 85 -17.14 -17.55 -3.25
C ASP A 85 -16.09 -17.44 -2.13
N HIS A 86 -14.89 -17.98 -2.34
CA HIS A 86 -13.76 -17.79 -1.43
C HIS A 86 -13.39 -16.30 -1.29
N LEU A 87 -13.31 -15.54 -2.38
CA LEU A 87 -13.03 -14.09 -2.34
C LEU A 87 -14.11 -13.30 -1.60
N ARG A 88 -15.38 -13.69 -1.65
CA ARG A 88 -16.48 -13.04 -0.91
C ARG A 88 -16.22 -13.03 0.60
N ASP A 89 -15.71 -14.14 1.11
CA ASP A 89 -15.46 -14.32 2.54
C ASP A 89 -14.06 -13.89 2.98
N LEU A 90 -13.18 -13.59 2.01
CA LEU A 90 -11.81 -13.22 2.28
C LEU A 90 -11.75 -11.93 3.07
N ARG A 91 -10.96 -11.95 4.14
CA ARG A 91 -10.56 -10.81 4.96
C ARG A 91 -9.08 -10.96 5.29
N PHE A 92 -8.41 -9.87 5.60
CA PHE A 92 -7.05 -9.96 6.11
C PHE A 92 -7.08 -10.36 7.59
N THR A 93 -6.46 -11.48 7.91
CA THR A 93 -6.41 -12.05 9.28
C THR A 93 -4.98 -12.17 9.80
N GLY A 94 -4.00 -11.71 9.03
CA GLY A 94 -2.59 -11.83 9.37
C GLY A 94 -2.07 -10.75 10.30
N ASP A 95 -0.75 -10.78 10.47
CA ASP A 95 0.01 -9.83 11.27
C ASP A 95 0.76 -8.83 10.37
N LEU A 96 0.89 -7.59 10.82
CA LEU A 96 1.68 -6.53 10.20
C LEU A 96 2.68 -5.97 11.23
N TRP A 97 3.94 -5.93 10.88
CA TRP A 97 4.99 -5.17 11.57
C TRP A 97 5.52 -4.11 10.63
N ALA A 98 5.70 -2.90 11.12
CA ALA A 98 6.19 -1.81 10.29
C ALA A 98 7.04 -0.82 11.11
N MET A 99 7.93 -0.12 10.42
CA MET A 99 8.58 1.06 10.99
C MET A 99 7.54 2.15 11.21
N PRO A 100 7.54 2.82 12.38
CA PRO A 100 6.67 3.97 12.60
C PRO A 100 6.89 5.06 11.55
N GLU A 101 5.81 5.75 11.17
CA GLU A 101 5.91 6.90 10.26
C GLU A 101 6.79 8.00 10.85
N GLY A 102 7.51 8.70 9.99
CA GLY A 102 8.49 9.70 10.38
C GLY A 102 9.87 9.15 10.74
N ASN A 103 10.02 7.84 10.91
CA ASN A 103 11.33 7.24 11.13
C ASN A 103 12.21 7.32 9.89
N ILE A 104 13.52 7.42 10.14
CA ILE A 104 14.52 7.34 9.07
C ILE A 104 14.81 5.87 8.76
N ALA A 105 14.84 5.54 7.48
CA ALA A 105 15.23 4.22 6.96
C ALA A 105 16.29 4.36 5.87
N PHE A 106 17.02 3.26 5.63
CA PHE A 106 18.05 3.17 4.60
C PHE A 106 17.74 2.04 3.61
N ALA A 107 18.46 2.03 2.49
CA ALA A 107 18.33 0.93 1.52
C ALA A 107 18.64 -0.42 2.18
N GLY A 108 17.86 -1.44 1.85
CA GLY A 108 18.01 -2.79 2.41
C GLY A 108 17.34 -3.02 3.77
N GLU A 109 16.79 -1.97 4.41
CA GLU A 109 16.04 -2.12 5.65
C GLU A 109 14.57 -2.42 5.37
N PRO A 110 13.95 -3.43 6.05
CA PRO A 110 12.52 -3.70 5.91
C PRO A 110 11.69 -2.54 6.45
N LEU A 111 10.85 -1.92 5.62
CA LEU A 111 9.92 -0.88 6.03
C LEU A 111 8.68 -1.47 6.69
N LEU A 112 8.23 -2.60 6.16
CA LEU A 112 7.14 -3.39 6.75
C LEU A 112 7.30 -4.89 6.42
N ARG A 113 6.64 -5.70 7.23
CA ARG A 113 6.55 -7.16 7.09
C ARG A 113 5.09 -7.58 7.28
N VAL A 114 4.58 -8.39 6.37
CA VAL A 114 3.27 -9.03 6.44
C VAL A 114 3.47 -10.53 6.65
N ARG A 115 2.74 -11.13 7.58
CA ARG A 115 2.65 -12.58 7.76
C ARG A 115 1.18 -12.98 7.81
N ALA A 116 0.72 -13.72 6.83
CA ALA A 116 -0.67 -14.15 6.71
C ALA A 116 -0.77 -15.47 5.94
N ARG A 117 -1.99 -16.00 5.76
CA ARG A 117 -2.26 -17.04 4.77
C ARG A 117 -1.77 -16.57 3.41
N ARG A 118 -1.19 -17.46 2.60
CA ARG A 118 -0.52 -17.09 1.34
C ARG A 118 -1.41 -16.24 0.44
N ILE A 119 -2.67 -16.60 0.29
CA ILE A 119 -3.64 -15.83 -0.50
C ILE A 119 -3.79 -14.41 0.02
N GLU A 120 -3.96 -14.23 1.33
CA GLU A 120 -4.09 -12.90 1.94
C GLU A 120 -2.81 -12.07 1.78
N ALA A 121 -1.65 -12.70 2.07
CA ALA A 121 -0.35 -12.03 2.03
C ALA A 121 0.03 -11.58 0.60
N GLN A 122 -0.31 -12.40 -0.42
CA GLN A 122 -0.06 -12.07 -1.82
C GLN A 122 -1.00 -10.97 -2.31
N LEU A 123 -2.29 -11.04 -2.01
CA LEU A 123 -3.30 -10.09 -2.48
C LEU A 123 -2.97 -8.63 -2.14
N VAL A 124 -2.38 -8.40 -0.97
CA VAL A 124 -2.16 -7.03 -0.47
C VAL A 124 -0.91 -6.35 -1.06
N GLU A 125 -0.08 -7.07 -1.80
CA GLU A 125 1.21 -6.59 -2.32
C GLU A 125 1.07 -5.26 -3.08
N THR A 126 0.22 -5.21 -4.09
CA THR A 126 0.06 -4.04 -4.97
C THR A 126 -0.32 -2.79 -4.18
N PHE A 127 -1.28 -2.91 -3.24
CA PHE A 127 -1.69 -1.76 -2.42
C PHE A 127 -0.57 -1.27 -1.50
N LEU A 128 0.10 -2.19 -0.82
CA LEU A 128 1.18 -1.86 0.10
C LEU A 128 2.34 -1.16 -0.62
N LEU A 129 2.77 -1.72 -1.75
CA LEU A 129 3.83 -1.13 -2.56
C LEU A 129 3.45 0.25 -3.09
N ALA A 130 2.27 0.42 -3.67
CA ALA A 130 1.81 1.68 -4.23
C ALA A 130 1.74 2.77 -3.14
N THR A 131 1.18 2.45 -1.98
CA THR A 131 0.97 3.41 -0.89
C THR A 131 2.29 3.79 -0.20
N VAL A 132 3.03 2.80 0.29
CA VAL A 132 4.26 3.06 1.06
C VAL A 132 5.33 3.70 0.20
N THR A 133 5.48 3.26 -1.06
CA THR A 133 6.46 3.85 -1.98
C THR A 133 6.14 5.31 -2.25
N PHE A 134 4.88 5.62 -2.59
CA PHE A 134 4.46 6.98 -2.92
C PHE A 134 4.63 7.93 -1.73
N GLU A 135 4.06 7.59 -0.58
CA GLU A 135 4.08 8.48 0.57
C GLU A 135 5.49 8.63 1.18
N THR A 136 6.28 7.57 1.24
CA THR A 136 7.66 7.61 1.68
C THR A 136 8.51 8.52 0.79
N MET A 137 8.30 8.48 -0.54
CA MET A 137 9.01 9.35 -1.47
C MET A 137 8.65 10.83 -1.27
N ILE A 138 7.38 11.14 -0.99
CA ILE A 138 6.92 12.51 -0.69
C ILE A 138 7.47 12.99 0.65
N ALA A 139 7.32 12.20 1.72
CA ALA A 139 7.82 12.53 3.04
C ALA A 139 9.34 12.78 3.03
N THR A 140 10.08 11.92 2.32
CA THR A 140 11.53 12.06 2.14
C THR A 140 11.89 13.37 1.43
N LYS A 141 11.15 13.73 0.36
CA LYS A 141 11.37 14.99 -0.32
C LYS A 141 11.08 16.19 0.58
N ALA A 142 9.96 16.15 1.31
CA ALA A 142 9.59 17.18 2.27
C ALA A 142 10.67 17.36 3.36
N ALA A 143 11.18 16.26 3.92
CA ALA A 143 12.26 16.28 4.92
C ALA A 143 13.54 16.95 4.38
N ARG A 144 13.90 16.70 3.13
CA ARG A 144 15.06 17.36 2.49
C ARG A 144 14.83 18.86 2.32
N VAL A 145 13.59 19.27 1.99
CA VAL A 145 13.22 20.70 1.93
C VAL A 145 13.29 21.31 3.33
N ALA A 146 12.76 20.63 4.36
CA ALA A 146 12.86 21.08 5.75
C ALA A 146 14.30 21.30 6.18
N LEU A 147 15.18 20.35 5.91
CA LEU A 147 16.64 20.47 6.19
C LEU A 147 17.27 21.67 5.47
N ALA A 148 16.94 21.85 4.19
CA ALA A 148 17.47 22.96 3.39
C ALA A 148 16.93 24.33 3.82
N SER A 149 15.69 24.40 4.32
CA SER A 149 15.08 25.64 4.81
C SER A 149 15.60 26.06 6.20
N GLY A 150 16.23 25.15 6.93
CA GLY A 150 16.69 25.37 8.29
C GLY A 150 15.54 25.68 9.24
N ALA A 151 15.62 26.79 9.99
CA ALA A 151 14.57 27.17 10.95
C ALA A 151 13.33 27.83 10.30
N ARG A 152 13.30 28.00 8.97
CA ARG A 152 12.17 28.62 8.27
C ARG A 152 11.11 27.57 7.93
N PRO A 153 9.85 27.74 8.36
CA PRO A 153 8.79 26.84 7.97
C PRO A 153 8.54 26.94 6.46
N PHE A 154 8.10 25.84 5.86
CA PHE A 154 7.64 25.81 4.47
C PHE A 154 6.25 25.15 4.40
N ALA A 155 5.47 25.55 3.41
CA ALA A 155 4.16 24.97 3.13
C ALA A 155 4.18 24.22 1.80
N ASP A 156 3.42 23.11 1.73
CA ASP A 156 3.22 22.38 0.48
C ASP A 156 2.08 23.01 -0.34
N PHE A 157 2.35 23.36 -1.60
CA PHE A 157 1.38 23.88 -2.56
C PHE A 157 1.17 22.93 -3.75
N SER A 158 1.44 21.65 -3.56
CA SER A 158 1.43 20.67 -4.66
C SER A 158 0.04 20.12 -5.01
N ALA A 159 -0.98 20.32 -4.17
CA ALA A 159 -2.31 19.70 -4.33
C ALA A 159 -2.89 19.88 -5.76
N ARG A 160 -2.80 21.07 -6.35
CA ARG A 160 -3.25 21.35 -7.72
C ARG A 160 -2.40 20.70 -8.83
N ARG A 161 -1.29 20.06 -8.48
CA ARG A 161 -0.34 19.36 -9.38
C ARG A 161 -0.27 17.86 -9.10
N ALA A 162 -1.00 17.40 -8.10
CA ALA A 162 -1.10 15.97 -7.78
C ALA A 162 -1.92 15.23 -8.84
N HIS A 163 -1.74 13.94 -8.94
CA HIS A 163 -2.41 13.08 -9.92
C HIS A 163 -3.82 12.67 -9.45
N GLY A 164 -4.64 13.66 -9.13
CA GLY A 164 -6.00 13.47 -8.64
C GLY A 164 -6.20 13.86 -7.18
N ALA A 165 -7.46 13.96 -6.75
CA ALA A 165 -7.82 14.44 -5.41
C ALA A 165 -7.31 13.52 -4.29
N ALA A 166 -7.40 12.19 -4.47
CA ALA A 166 -6.89 11.22 -3.49
C ALA A 166 -5.38 11.38 -3.29
N ALA A 167 -4.61 11.44 -4.39
CA ALA A 167 -3.17 11.67 -4.33
C ALA A 167 -2.83 13.02 -3.66
N ALA A 168 -3.64 14.06 -3.86
CA ALA A 168 -3.42 15.36 -3.21
C ALA A 168 -3.52 15.28 -1.68
N VAL A 169 -4.45 14.50 -1.15
CA VAL A 169 -4.61 14.29 0.30
C VAL A 169 -3.42 13.50 0.85
N GLN A 170 -3.02 12.41 0.20
CA GLN A 170 -1.86 11.63 0.59
C GLN A 170 -0.57 12.45 0.56
N VAL A 171 -0.37 13.27 -0.48
CA VAL A 171 0.78 14.18 -0.58
C VAL A 171 0.81 15.16 0.59
N ALA A 172 -0.31 15.79 0.93
CA ALA A 172 -0.37 16.76 2.03
C ALA A 172 0.00 16.10 3.37
N ARG A 173 -0.55 14.90 3.64
CA ARG A 173 -0.24 14.13 4.84
C ARG A 173 1.25 13.72 4.89
N ALA A 174 1.76 13.14 3.82
CA ALA A 174 3.16 12.70 3.74
C ALA A 174 4.14 13.88 3.83
N ALA A 175 3.81 15.02 3.22
CA ALA A 175 4.61 16.25 3.34
C ALA A 175 4.65 16.76 4.79
N PHE A 176 3.51 16.70 5.50
CA PHE A 176 3.45 17.05 6.93
C PHE A 176 4.35 16.15 7.78
N ILE A 177 4.32 14.81 7.56
CA ILE A 177 5.23 13.86 8.21
C ILE A 177 6.69 14.23 7.94
N GLY A 178 7.00 14.68 6.73
CA GLY A 178 8.34 15.14 6.32
C GLY A 178 8.73 16.54 6.82
N GLY A 179 7.85 17.23 7.58
CA GLY A 179 8.16 18.51 8.21
C GLY A 179 7.60 19.76 7.52
N ALA A 180 6.66 19.62 6.58
CA ALA A 180 5.91 20.75 6.09
C ALA A 180 4.99 21.32 7.19
N ALA A 181 4.76 22.63 7.18
CA ALA A 181 3.94 23.31 8.19
C ALA A 181 2.43 23.09 7.98
N SER A 182 2.01 22.80 6.74
CA SER A 182 0.63 22.50 6.35
C SER A 182 0.60 21.99 4.91
#